data_1f8c032b4ea30164a3e27e78d57a6175
#
_entry.id   1f8c032b4ea30164a3e27e78d57a6175
#
_cell.length_a   1.000
_cell.length_b   1.000
_cell.length_c   1.000
_cell.angle_alpha   90.00
_cell.angle_beta   90.00
_cell.angle_gamma   90.00
#
_symmetry.space_group_name_H-M   'P 1'
#
loop_
_entity.id
_entity.type
_entity.pdbx_description
1 polymer ?
#
loop_
_entity_poly.entity_id
_entity_poly.type
_entity_poly.pdbx_seq_one_letter_code
_entity_poly.pdbx_strand_id
1 'polypeptide(L)'
;ATAEQILRIIQSIPSPKAEPFKLWLAQVGRERIEETIDPEQAIDRALETYQKKGYDTDWIHQRLLSIRVRNELTAEWQERGVQQGKEYAILTDEITKAWSGMTTRQYKKLKGLKKENLRDNMSTMEIVLNMLAEATTTELSKAHQPEGFSESQKIARRGGSYAGQV
;
A
#
# COMPACT_ATOMS: atom_id res chain seq x y z
N ALA A 1 20.03 0.86 17.63
CA ALA A 1 20.00 2.15 16.95
C ALA A 1 18.93 2.11 15.84
N THR A 2 18.19 3.19 15.65
CA THR A 2 17.25 3.36 14.54
C THR A 2 18.02 3.69 13.26
N ALA A 3 17.39 3.49 12.09
CA ALA A 3 17.99 3.89 10.80
C ALA A 3 18.39 5.37 10.80
N GLU A 4 17.55 6.25 11.35
CA GLU A 4 17.81 7.68 11.48
C GLU A 4 19.08 7.97 12.30
N GLN A 5 19.25 7.31 13.45
CA GLN A 5 20.43 7.45 14.29
C GLN A 5 21.69 6.98 13.56
N ILE A 6 21.61 5.86 12.82
CA ILE A 6 22.72 5.35 12.01
C ILE A 6 23.11 6.35 10.92
N LEU A 7 22.14 6.89 10.20
CA LEU A 7 22.37 7.89 9.15
C LEU A 7 23.06 9.16 9.71
N ARG A 8 22.63 9.64 10.88
CA ARG A 8 23.29 10.78 11.57
C ARG A 8 24.72 10.46 11.98
N ILE A 9 24.99 9.28 12.53
CA ILE A 9 26.35 8.85 12.89
C ILE A 9 27.25 8.85 11.66
N ILE A 10 26.81 8.27 10.54
CA ILE A 10 27.61 8.21 9.32
C ILE A 10 27.94 9.62 8.80
N GLN A 11 27.03 10.58 8.89
CA GLN A 11 27.30 11.97 8.50
C GLN A 11 28.41 12.62 9.35
N SER A 12 28.55 12.24 10.60
CA SER A 12 29.54 12.79 11.52
C SER A 12 30.93 12.14 11.39
N ILE A 13 31.08 11.05 10.62
CA ILE A 13 32.36 10.35 10.48
C ILE A 13 33.32 11.19 9.60
N PRO A 14 34.47 11.66 10.15
CA PRO A 14 35.44 12.43 9.39
C PRO A 14 36.36 11.49 8.58
N SER A 15 35.80 10.76 7.63
CA SER A 15 36.58 9.81 6.81
C SER A 15 36.26 9.98 5.33
N PRO A 16 37.29 10.01 4.46
CA PRO A 16 37.08 10.01 3.00
C PRO A 16 36.23 8.83 2.52
N LYS A 17 36.26 7.69 3.20
CA LYS A 17 35.43 6.52 2.88
C LYS A 17 33.93 6.74 3.12
N ALA A 18 33.58 7.70 3.96
CA ALA A 18 32.19 8.08 4.21
C ALA A 18 31.64 9.09 3.17
N GLU A 19 32.49 9.77 2.43
CA GLU A 19 32.10 10.82 1.46
C GLU A 19 31.11 10.35 0.39
N PRO A 20 31.28 9.19 -0.27
CA PRO A 20 30.30 8.73 -1.27
C PRO A 20 28.91 8.58 -0.67
N PHE A 21 28.81 8.13 0.58
CA PHE A 21 27.54 7.99 1.27
C PHE A 21 26.92 9.33 1.66
N LYS A 22 27.73 10.29 2.09
CA LYS A 22 27.27 11.66 2.41
C LYS A 22 26.74 12.36 1.15
N LEU A 23 27.44 12.21 0.03
CA LEU A 23 27.00 12.73 -1.27
C LEU A 23 25.67 12.10 -1.71
N TRP A 24 25.55 10.79 -1.56
CA TRP A 24 24.28 10.09 -1.81
C TRP A 24 23.14 10.60 -0.94
N LEU A 25 23.36 10.83 0.37
CA LEU A 25 22.35 11.41 1.26
C LEU A 25 21.96 12.84 0.84
N ALA A 26 22.93 13.65 0.43
CA ALA A 26 22.66 15.00 -0.06
C ALA A 26 21.81 14.97 -1.35
N GLN A 27 22.11 14.03 -2.25
CA GLN A 27 21.34 13.81 -3.47
C GLN A 27 19.89 13.39 -3.15
N VAL A 28 19.70 12.39 -2.26
CA VAL A 28 18.37 11.94 -1.83
C VAL A 28 17.58 13.09 -1.18
N GLY A 29 18.24 13.91 -0.36
CA GLY A 29 17.62 15.09 0.23
C GLY A 29 17.17 16.12 -0.80
N ARG A 30 18.01 16.39 -1.82
CA ARG A 30 17.67 17.28 -2.92
C ARG A 30 16.48 16.74 -3.73
N GLU A 31 16.52 15.49 -4.14
CA GLU A 31 15.43 14.83 -4.88
C GLU A 31 14.11 14.95 -4.11
N ARG A 32 14.14 14.75 -2.79
CA ARG A 32 12.94 14.90 -1.96
C ARG A 32 12.39 16.32 -1.91
N ILE A 33 13.28 17.33 -1.94
CA ILE A 33 12.86 18.75 -2.02
C ILE A 33 12.27 19.04 -3.39
N GLU A 34 12.90 18.57 -4.47
CA GLU A 34 12.41 18.73 -5.83
C GLU A 34 11.03 18.10 -6.03
N GLU A 35 10.76 16.93 -5.43
CA GLU A 35 9.45 16.26 -5.43
C GLU A 35 8.34 17.06 -4.72
N THR A 36 8.67 17.96 -3.79
CA THR A 36 7.65 18.84 -3.19
C THR A 36 7.23 19.96 -4.15
N ILE A 37 8.08 20.29 -5.11
CA ILE A 37 7.81 21.29 -6.16
C ILE A 37 7.12 20.63 -7.35
N ASP A 38 7.61 19.43 -7.74
CA ASP A 38 7.11 18.63 -8.84
C ASP A 38 6.83 17.19 -8.37
N PRO A 39 5.59 16.89 -7.93
CA PRO A 39 5.22 15.57 -7.42
C PRO A 39 5.29 14.43 -8.45
N GLU A 40 5.31 14.74 -9.76
CA GLU A 40 5.41 13.72 -10.82
C GLU A 40 6.74 12.95 -10.72
N GLN A 41 7.82 13.60 -10.28
CA GLN A 41 9.12 12.96 -10.07
C GLN A 41 9.05 11.80 -9.05
N ALA A 42 8.21 11.90 -8.04
CA ALA A 42 8.00 10.80 -7.08
C ALA A 42 7.29 9.59 -7.74
N ILE A 43 6.38 9.86 -8.68
CA ILE A 43 5.69 8.83 -9.46
C ILE A 43 6.67 8.14 -10.40
N ASP A 44 7.48 8.91 -11.13
CA ASP A 44 8.49 8.39 -12.06
C ASP A 44 9.51 7.52 -11.33
N ARG A 45 10.00 7.96 -10.18
CA ARG A 45 10.89 7.16 -9.34
C ARG A 45 10.24 5.86 -8.84
N ALA A 46 8.95 5.88 -8.52
CA ALA A 46 8.21 4.68 -8.14
C ALA A 46 8.13 3.70 -9.32
N LEU A 47 7.82 4.18 -10.52
CA LEU A 47 7.80 3.41 -11.77
C LEU A 47 9.14 2.74 -12.04
N GLU A 48 10.22 3.53 -12.02
CA GLU A 48 11.59 3.00 -12.21
C GLU A 48 11.94 1.93 -11.16
N THR A 49 11.54 2.14 -9.91
CA THR A 49 11.81 1.19 -8.83
C THR A 49 11.13 -0.15 -9.09
N TYR A 50 9.87 -0.15 -9.55
CA TYR A 50 9.17 -1.38 -9.91
C TYR A 50 9.79 -2.04 -11.14
N GLN A 51 10.18 -1.26 -12.17
CA GLN A 51 10.88 -1.78 -13.35
C GLN A 51 12.21 -2.44 -12.98
N LYS A 52 13.03 -1.80 -12.13
CA LYS A 52 14.28 -2.37 -11.60
C LYS A 52 14.08 -3.67 -10.81
N LYS A 53 12.92 -3.85 -10.20
CA LYS A 53 12.51 -5.10 -9.53
C LYS A 53 12.02 -6.18 -10.50
N GLY A 54 11.92 -5.89 -11.80
CA GLY A 54 11.53 -6.83 -12.84
C GLY A 54 10.02 -6.95 -13.08
N TYR A 55 9.21 -6.02 -12.58
CA TYR A 55 7.79 -5.98 -12.89
C TYR A 55 7.56 -5.42 -14.30
N ASP A 56 6.62 -6.01 -15.05
CA ASP A 56 6.22 -5.50 -16.35
C ASP A 56 5.35 -4.24 -16.23
N THR A 57 5.28 -3.48 -17.33
CA THR A 57 4.59 -2.19 -17.37
C THR A 57 3.09 -2.33 -17.06
N ASP A 58 2.43 -3.37 -17.56
CA ASP A 58 1.00 -3.58 -17.35
C ASP A 58 0.70 -3.87 -15.88
N TRP A 59 1.53 -4.71 -15.24
CA TRP A 59 1.43 -4.96 -13.80
C TRP A 59 1.62 -3.66 -12.99
N ILE A 60 2.60 -2.83 -13.35
CA ILE A 60 2.89 -1.57 -12.67
C ILE A 60 1.68 -0.63 -12.77
N HIS A 61 1.05 -0.50 -13.93
CA HIS A 61 -0.14 0.33 -14.11
C HIS A 61 -1.30 -0.16 -13.22
N GLN A 62 -1.55 -1.46 -13.17
CA GLN A 62 -2.58 -2.04 -12.29
C GLN A 62 -2.24 -1.80 -10.81
N ARG A 63 -0.97 -1.91 -10.45
CA ARG A 63 -0.52 -1.66 -9.08
C ARG A 63 -0.74 -0.21 -8.65
N LEU A 64 -0.44 0.76 -9.51
CA LEU A 64 -0.69 2.18 -9.24
C LEU A 64 -2.18 2.48 -9.09
N LEU A 65 -3.01 1.92 -9.97
CA LEU A 65 -4.46 2.04 -9.86
C LEU A 65 -4.96 1.44 -8.54
N SER A 66 -4.42 0.31 -8.12
CA SER A 66 -4.79 -0.32 -6.84
C SER A 66 -4.44 0.54 -5.62
N ILE A 67 -3.38 1.34 -5.69
CA ILE A 67 -3.03 2.30 -4.63
C ILE A 67 -4.09 3.39 -4.52
N ARG A 68 -4.55 3.93 -5.66
CA ARG A 68 -5.61 4.93 -5.71
C ARG A 68 -6.91 4.39 -5.11
N VAL A 69 -7.37 3.22 -5.57
CA VAL A 69 -8.58 2.57 -5.06
C VAL A 69 -8.48 2.35 -3.54
N ARG A 70 -7.31 1.93 -3.05
CA ARG A 70 -7.07 1.76 -1.62
C ARG A 70 -7.15 3.08 -0.85
N ASN A 71 -6.63 4.15 -1.40
CA ASN A 71 -6.68 5.47 -0.77
C ASN A 71 -8.13 5.98 -0.67
N GLU A 72 -8.94 5.77 -1.70
CA GLU A 72 -10.37 6.10 -1.69
C GLU A 72 -11.12 5.32 -0.59
N LEU A 73 -10.87 4.03 -0.47
CA LEU A 73 -11.47 3.19 0.58
C LEU A 73 -11.07 3.66 1.99
N THR A 74 -9.80 3.98 2.20
CA THR A 74 -9.34 4.44 3.52
C THR A 74 -9.85 5.83 3.88
N ALA A 75 -10.03 6.72 2.91
CA ALA A 75 -10.68 8.02 3.11
C ALA A 75 -12.16 7.82 3.51
N GLU A 76 -12.88 6.95 2.82
CA GLU A 76 -14.27 6.61 3.17
C GLU A 76 -14.36 6.04 4.60
N TRP A 77 -13.48 5.12 4.99
CA TRP A 77 -13.46 4.61 6.37
C TRP A 77 -13.22 5.70 7.41
N GLN A 78 -12.34 6.65 7.09
CA GLN A 78 -12.11 7.80 7.98
C GLN A 78 -13.36 8.66 8.13
N GLU A 79 -14.08 8.93 7.05
CA GLU A 79 -15.36 9.66 7.08
C GLU A 79 -16.44 8.92 7.90
N ARG A 80 -16.41 7.58 7.92
CA ARG A 80 -17.31 6.73 8.70
C ARG A 80 -16.87 6.52 10.15
N GLY A 81 -15.84 7.22 10.61
CA GLY A 81 -15.36 7.17 11.99
C GLY A 81 -14.58 5.91 12.35
N VAL A 82 -14.08 5.15 11.37
CA VAL A 82 -13.20 4.00 11.58
C VAL A 82 -11.81 4.50 11.95
N GLN A 83 -11.21 3.92 12.99
CA GLN A 83 -9.89 4.34 13.46
C GLN A 83 -8.77 3.70 12.66
N GLN A 84 -7.77 4.52 12.30
CA GLN A 84 -6.57 4.02 11.65
C GLN A 84 -5.83 2.99 12.50
N GLY A 85 -5.04 2.16 11.83
CA GLY A 85 -4.23 1.13 12.46
C GLY A 85 -4.98 -0.19 12.59
N LYS A 86 -5.38 -0.55 13.81
CA LYS A 86 -5.95 -1.88 14.08
C LYS A 86 -7.28 -2.13 13.36
N GLU A 87 -8.19 -1.16 13.35
CA GLU A 87 -9.49 -1.33 12.70
C GLU A 87 -9.34 -1.43 11.17
N TYR A 88 -8.51 -0.58 10.56
CA TYR A 88 -8.20 -0.68 9.13
C TYR A 88 -7.60 -2.04 8.76
N ALA A 89 -6.72 -2.59 9.62
CA ALA A 89 -6.15 -3.91 9.40
C ALA A 89 -7.21 -5.01 9.44
N ILE A 90 -8.15 -4.94 10.39
CA ILE A 90 -9.25 -5.90 10.48
C ILE A 90 -10.18 -5.81 9.27
N LEU A 91 -10.59 -4.59 8.87
CA LEU A 91 -11.45 -4.40 7.70
C LEU A 91 -10.75 -4.89 6.42
N THR A 92 -9.44 -4.66 6.28
CA THR A 92 -8.64 -5.19 5.17
C THR A 92 -8.64 -6.71 5.16
N ASP A 93 -8.51 -7.34 6.32
CA ASP A 93 -8.58 -8.78 6.46
C ASP A 93 -9.96 -9.34 6.09
N GLU A 94 -11.03 -8.67 6.48
CA GLU A 94 -12.41 -9.05 6.11
C GLU A 94 -12.61 -9.01 4.59
N ILE A 95 -12.17 -7.94 3.93
CA ILE A 95 -12.22 -7.84 2.46
C ILE A 95 -11.40 -8.97 1.82
N THR A 96 -10.14 -9.12 2.25
CA THR A 96 -9.23 -10.12 1.68
C THR A 96 -9.80 -11.53 1.86
N LYS A 97 -10.30 -11.85 3.06
CA LYS A 97 -10.90 -13.15 3.35
C LYS A 97 -12.16 -13.42 2.53
N ALA A 98 -12.97 -12.39 2.30
CA ALA A 98 -14.22 -12.54 1.57
C ALA A 98 -14.03 -12.86 0.09
N TRP A 99 -12.98 -12.29 -0.57
CA TRP A 99 -12.73 -12.60 -1.98
C TRP A 99 -11.75 -13.76 -2.21
N SER A 100 -10.75 -13.94 -1.32
CA SER A 100 -9.70 -14.95 -1.52
C SER A 100 -9.90 -16.22 -0.67
N GLY A 101 -10.84 -16.22 0.27
CA GLY A 101 -11.00 -17.29 1.26
C GLY A 101 -9.94 -17.31 2.37
N MET A 102 -8.99 -16.37 2.37
CA MET A 102 -7.84 -16.35 3.26
C MET A 102 -7.67 -14.98 3.93
N THR A 103 -7.26 -14.97 5.20
CA THR A 103 -6.78 -13.73 5.83
C THR A 103 -5.49 -13.26 5.16
N THR A 104 -5.16 -11.98 5.26
CA THR A 104 -3.89 -11.41 4.75
C THR A 104 -2.67 -12.21 5.24
N ARG A 105 -2.70 -12.67 6.50
CA ARG A 105 -1.62 -13.49 7.08
C ARG A 105 -1.50 -14.86 6.41
N GLN A 106 -2.64 -15.54 6.18
CA GLN A 106 -2.67 -16.84 5.50
C GLN A 106 -2.19 -16.71 4.05
N TYR A 107 -2.62 -15.64 3.38
CA TYR A 107 -2.24 -15.37 2.00
C TYR A 107 -0.74 -15.08 1.87
N LYS A 108 -0.17 -14.26 2.77
CA LYS A 108 1.28 -14.06 2.84
C LYS A 108 2.03 -15.38 3.05
N LYS A 109 1.53 -16.25 3.94
CA LYS A 109 2.13 -17.57 4.16
C LYS A 109 2.09 -18.45 2.91
N LEU A 110 0.96 -18.48 2.21
CA LEU A 110 0.83 -19.20 0.94
C LEU A 110 1.86 -18.74 -0.09
N LYS A 111 2.12 -17.45 -0.19
CA LYS A 111 3.11 -16.86 -1.10
C LYS A 111 4.56 -16.89 -0.57
N GLY A 112 4.80 -17.48 0.60
CA GLY A 112 6.15 -17.56 1.20
C GLY A 112 6.70 -16.23 1.70
N LEU A 113 5.84 -15.22 1.89
CA LEU A 113 6.23 -13.86 2.28
C LEU A 113 6.38 -13.75 3.80
N LYS A 114 7.40 -13.00 4.25
CA LYS A 114 7.66 -12.71 5.68
C LYS A 114 7.27 -11.27 6.01
N LYS A 115 8.05 -10.30 5.52
CA LYS A 115 7.87 -8.86 5.77
C LYS A 115 7.39 -8.10 4.55
N GLU A 116 7.49 -8.72 3.39
CA GLU A 116 7.19 -8.13 2.08
C GLU A 116 5.72 -7.70 2.01
N ASN A 117 5.44 -6.69 1.19
CA ASN A 117 4.07 -6.24 0.94
C ASN A 117 3.33 -7.31 0.13
N LEU A 118 2.16 -7.75 0.60
CA LEU A 118 1.36 -8.76 -0.08
C LEU A 118 0.98 -8.31 -1.50
N ARG A 119 0.54 -7.06 -1.66
CA ARG A 119 0.10 -6.54 -2.96
C ARG A 119 1.21 -6.47 -4.00
N ASP A 120 2.45 -6.23 -3.58
CA ASP A 120 3.60 -6.23 -4.48
C ASP A 120 3.98 -7.64 -4.96
N ASN A 121 3.39 -8.67 -4.36
CA ASN A 121 3.59 -10.08 -4.69
C ASN A 121 2.31 -10.75 -5.22
N MET A 122 1.33 -9.95 -5.62
CA MET A 122 0.11 -10.40 -6.30
C MET A 122 0.33 -10.46 -7.81
N SER A 123 -0.27 -11.43 -8.49
CA SER A 123 -0.42 -11.41 -9.94
C SER A 123 -1.35 -10.28 -10.38
N THR A 124 -1.34 -9.93 -11.66
CA THR A 124 -2.25 -8.92 -12.22
C THR A 124 -3.72 -9.24 -11.89
N MET A 125 -4.13 -10.51 -12.04
CA MET A 125 -5.51 -10.93 -11.73
C MET A 125 -5.84 -10.75 -10.25
N GLU A 126 -4.93 -11.13 -9.34
CA GLU A 126 -5.13 -10.94 -7.89
C GLU A 126 -5.23 -9.45 -7.53
N ILE A 127 -4.46 -8.58 -8.18
CA ILE A 127 -4.56 -7.13 -8.01
C ILE A 127 -5.94 -6.63 -8.47
N VAL A 128 -6.42 -7.09 -9.63
CA VAL A 128 -7.73 -6.69 -10.17
C VAL A 128 -8.86 -7.14 -9.26
N LEU A 129 -8.85 -8.38 -8.78
CA LEU A 129 -9.85 -8.88 -7.83
C LEU A 129 -9.83 -8.11 -6.50
N ASN A 130 -8.63 -7.82 -5.97
CA ASN A 130 -8.51 -7.02 -4.77
C ASN A 130 -9.02 -5.58 -4.98
N MET A 131 -8.75 -4.96 -6.14
CA MET A 131 -9.29 -3.64 -6.48
C MET A 131 -10.82 -3.68 -6.59
N LEU A 132 -11.39 -4.69 -7.24
CA LEU A 132 -12.84 -4.86 -7.33
C LEU A 132 -13.47 -4.95 -5.94
N ALA A 133 -12.89 -5.76 -5.05
CA ALA A 133 -13.36 -5.91 -3.68
C ALA A 133 -13.30 -4.58 -2.90
N GLU A 134 -12.20 -3.85 -3.02
CA GLU A 134 -12.01 -2.56 -2.35
C GLU A 134 -12.94 -1.47 -2.92
N ALA A 135 -13.05 -1.35 -4.24
CA ALA A 135 -13.93 -0.40 -4.91
C ALA A 135 -15.41 -0.67 -4.58
N THR A 136 -15.84 -1.93 -4.65
CA THR A 136 -17.21 -2.33 -4.30
C THR A 136 -17.51 -2.02 -2.83
N THR A 137 -16.54 -2.25 -1.93
CA THR A 137 -16.67 -1.88 -0.51
C THR A 137 -16.87 -0.38 -0.35
N THR A 138 -16.11 0.45 -1.08
CA THR A 138 -16.23 1.91 -1.06
C THR A 138 -17.61 2.36 -1.51
N GLU A 139 -18.10 1.85 -2.64
CA GLU A 139 -19.41 2.22 -3.17
C GLU A 139 -20.57 1.76 -2.25
N LEU A 140 -20.47 0.56 -1.68
CA LEU A 140 -21.44 0.10 -0.68
C LEU A 140 -21.41 0.97 0.58
N SER A 141 -20.22 1.40 1.03
CA SER A 141 -20.07 2.30 2.18
C SER A 141 -20.74 3.65 1.93
N LYS A 142 -20.48 4.26 0.77
CA LYS A 142 -21.12 5.51 0.36
C LYS A 142 -22.65 5.40 0.30
N ALA A 143 -23.17 4.28 -0.23
CA ALA A 143 -24.58 4.05 -0.38
C ALA A 143 -25.30 3.79 0.95
N HIS A 144 -24.68 3.05 1.88
CA HIS A 144 -25.29 2.62 3.14
C HIS A 144 -24.92 3.52 4.33
N GLN A 145 -23.91 4.36 4.19
CA GLN A 145 -23.41 5.30 5.19
C GLN A 145 -23.23 4.65 6.59
N PRO A 146 -22.42 3.55 6.68
CA PRO A 146 -22.22 2.85 7.95
C PRO A 146 -21.61 3.78 9.00
N GLU A 147 -22.05 3.66 10.24
CA GLU A 147 -21.49 4.42 11.36
C GLU A 147 -20.50 3.55 12.16
N GLY A 148 -19.22 3.97 12.13
CA GLY A 148 -18.16 3.34 12.90
C GLY A 148 -17.74 1.96 12.40
N PHE A 149 -16.91 1.30 13.21
CA PHE A 149 -16.23 0.05 12.85
C PHE A 149 -17.17 -1.13 12.59
N SER A 150 -18.16 -1.35 13.48
CA SER A 150 -18.99 -2.56 13.42
C SER A 150 -19.84 -2.66 12.15
N GLU A 151 -20.39 -1.52 11.71
CA GLU A 151 -21.18 -1.48 10.47
C GLU A 151 -20.27 -1.53 9.24
N SER A 152 -19.15 -0.81 9.27
CA SER A 152 -18.12 -0.87 8.22
C SER A 152 -17.58 -2.28 8.01
N GLN A 153 -17.49 -3.10 9.07
CA GLN A 153 -17.08 -4.51 8.97
C GLN A 153 -18.07 -5.36 8.16
N LYS A 154 -19.37 -5.14 8.34
CA LYS A 154 -20.41 -5.82 7.54
C LYS A 154 -20.31 -5.44 6.06
N ILE A 155 -20.10 -4.15 5.80
CA ILE A 155 -19.93 -3.63 4.44
C ILE A 155 -18.65 -4.22 3.80
N ALA A 156 -17.53 -4.27 4.54
CA ALA A 156 -16.27 -4.84 4.06
C ALA A 156 -16.41 -6.31 3.64
N ARG A 157 -17.08 -7.13 4.45
CA ARG A 157 -17.39 -8.53 4.09
C ARG A 157 -18.24 -8.63 2.84
N ARG A 158 -19.27 -7.81 2.74
CA ARG A 158 -20.17 -7.81 1.59
C ARG A 158 -19.46 -7.36 0.32
N GLY A 159 -18.68 -6.27 0.36
CA GLY A 159 -17.90 -5.77 -0.78
C GLY A 159 -16.89 -6.78 -1.27
N GLY A 160 -16.15 -7.42 -0.34
CA GLY A 160 -15.21 -8.49 -0.69
C GLY A 160 -15.89 -9.70 -1.32
N SER A 161 -17.09 -10.10 -0.86
CA SER A 161 -17.80 -11.28 -1.39
C SER A 161 -18.23 -11.11 -2.85
N TYR A 162 -18.51 -9.90 -3.33
CA TYR A 162 -18.81 -9.69 -4.74
C TYR A 162 -17.64 -10.05 -5.66
N ALA A 163 -16.42 -9.68 -5.27
CA ALA A 163 -15.23 -10.07 -6.03
C ALA A 163 -14.92 -11.58 -5.93
N GLY A 164 -15.33 -12.22 -4.85
CA GLY A 164 -15.16 -13.68 -4.67
C GLY A 164 -16.15 -14.54 -5.47
N GLN A 165 -17.14 -13.94 -6.14
CA GLN A 165 -18.12 -14.64 -6.98
C GLN A 165 -17.72 -14.64 -8.47
N VAL A 166 -16.66 -13.95 -8.83
CA VAL A 166 -16.10 -13.87 -10.19
C VAL A 166 -15.08 -14.99 -10.40
#